data_9c465e97d0681942ec818ff9c6cefc91
#
_entry.id   9c465e97d0681942ec818ff9c6cefc91
#
_cell.length_a   1.000
_cell.length_b   1.000
_cell.length_c   1.000
_cell.angle_alpha   90.00
_cell.angle_beta   90.00
_cell.angle_gamma   90.00
#
_symmetry.space_group_name_H-M   'P 1'
#
loop_
_entity.id
_entity.type
_entity.pdbx_description
1 polymer ?
#
loop_
_entity_poly.entity_id
_entity_poly.type
_entity_poly.pdbx_seq_one_letter_code
_entity_poly.pdbx_strand_id
1 'polypeptide(L)'
;FEKVLKTIPEDIPIIADAKRGDIGPSSKKYAYALLEQFGCDAITVSPYMGYDSIEPFLNYKDKGIFVLCLTSNSGANDFQVPNLYLQVAEKVREWNVHSNLGLVVGATHPERVLAIREKSGPMPFLIPGIGAQGGALEKTLEAVQDGTRVPCLINASRSILYPEKSVVFNDFKETQEFSSKDCISSSRHAAHELHQKIRNCLEK
;
A
#
# COMPACT_ATOMS: atom_id res chain seq x y z
N PHE A 1 9.48 -16.21 2.18
CA PHE A 1 9.67 -14.77 2.24
C PHE A 1 11.15 -14.41 1.98
N GLU A 2 12.10 -14.82 2.82
CA GLU A 2 13.53 -14.51 2.70
C GLU A 2 14.13 -14.83 1.31
N LYS A 3 13.78 -15.99 0.73
CA LYS A 3 14.24 -16.35 -0.62
C LYS A 3 13.80 -15.35 -1.69
N VAL A 4 12.60 -14.78 -1.55
CA VAL A 4 12.09 -13.76 -2.48
C VAL A 4 12.87 -12.46 -2.29
N LEU A 5 13.10 -12.04 -1.04
CA LEU A 5 13.86 -10.82 -0.75
C LEU A 5 15.26 -10.84 -1.39
N LYS A 6 15.94 -11.99 -1.31
CA LYS A 6 17.28 -12.18 -1.92
C LYS A 6 17.31 -12.08 -3.45
N THR A 7 16.16 -12.08 -4.12
CA THR A 7 16.07 -11.94 -5.58
C THR A 7 15.79 -10.50 -6.02
N ILE A 8 15.48 -9.62 -5.08
CA ILE A 8 15.19 -8.21 -5.38
C ILE A 8 16.51 -7.44 -5.40
N PRO A 9 16.81 -6.66 -6.46
CA PRO A 9 17.99 -5.80 -6.51
C PRO A 9 18.04 -4.82 -5.34
N GLU A 10 19.23 -4.50 -4.85
CA GLU A 10 19.43 -3.65 -3.66
C GLU A 10 18.95 -2.20 -3.83
N ASP A 11 18.86 -1.73 -5.07
CA ASP A 11 18.36 -0.39 -5.42
C ASP A 11 16.83 -0.31 -5.50
N ILE A 12 16.12 -1.42 -5.31
CA ILE A 12 14.64 -1.47 -5.33
C ILE A 12 14.10 -1.48 -3.90
N PRO A 13 13.38 -0.42 -3.46
CA PRO A 13 12.79 -0.37 -2.13
C PRO A 13 11.76 -1.48 -1.89
N ILE A 14 11.79 -2.07 -0.72
CA ILE A 14 10.91 -3.18 -0.33
C ILE A 14 9.91 -2.74 0.72
N ILE A 15 8.63 -2.85 0.41
CA ILE A 15 7.54 -2.64 1.37
C ILE A 15 6.99 -4.00 1.81
N ALA A 16 7.17 -4.36 3.08
CA ALA A 16 6.54 -5.53 3.67
C ALA A 16 5.06 -5.26 3.92
N ASP A 17 4.17 -5.74 3.04
CA ASP A 17 2.72 -5.61 3.23
C ASP A 17 2.20 -6.61 4.27
N ALA A 18 2.65 -6.45 5.51
CA ALA A 18 2.47 -7.38 6.61
C ALA A 18 1.23 -7.11 7.47
N LYS A 19 0.71 -5.88 7.44
CA LYS A 19 -0.46 -5.40 8.20
C LYS A 19 -0.41 -5.81 9.67
N ARG A 20 0.79 -5.63 10.28
CA ARG A 20 1.00 -6.02 11.68
C ARG A 20 0.21 -5.11 12.62
N GLY A 21 -0.31 -5.71 13.68
CA GLY A 21 -1.02 -5.04 14.74
C GLY A 21 -0.96 -5.91 15.98
N ASP A 22 -0.17 -5.47 16.95
CA ASP A 22 0.01 -6.09 18.26
C ASP A 22 0.57 -5.04 19.20
N ILE A 23 0.68 -5.35 20.48
CA ILE A 23 1.18 -4.42 21.48
C ILE A 23 2.49 -4.91 22.13
N GLY A 24 3.18 -3.98 22.78
CA GLY A 24 4.34 -4.26 23.63
C GLY A 24 5.43 -5.09 22.95
N PRO A 25 5.89 -6.19 23.61
CA PRO A 25 7.00 -7.00 23.11
C PRO A 25 6.75 -7.63 21.73
N SER A 26 5.50 -8.03 21.42
CA SER A 26 5.14 -8.63 20.13
C SER A 26 5.35 -7.62 19.00
N SER A 27 4.86 -6.40 19.16
CA SER A 27 5.02 -5.34 18.16
C SER A 27 6.49 -4.98 17.93
N LYS A 28 7.29 -4.91 19.02
CA LYS A 28 8.76 -4.72 18.91
C LYS A 28 9.43 -5.83 18.11
N LYS A 29 9.01 -7.09 18.30
CA LYS A 29 9.58 -8.23 17.56
C LYS A 29 9.19 -8.22 16.08
N TYR A 30 7.98 -7.78 15.74
CA TYR A 30 7.58 -7.58 14.34
C TYR A 30 8.40 -6.47 13.66
N ALA A 31 8.60 -5.36 14.34
CA ALA A 31 9.43 -4.26 13.84
C ALA A 31 10.86 -4.73 13.58
N TYR A 32 11.49 -5.36 14.58
CA TYR A 32 12.83 -5.94 14.46
C TYR A 32 12.94 -6.93 13.29
N ALA A 33 12.03 -7.91 13.22
CA ALA A 33 12.09 -8.95 12.19
C ALA A 33 11.99 -8.38 10.78
N LEU A 34 11.05 -7.47 10.53
CA LEU A 34 10.76 -6.98 9.18
C LEU A 34 11.67 -5.83 8.76
N LEU A 35 11.94 -4.87 9.64
CA LEU A 35 12.72 -3.68 9.30
C LEU A 35 14.22 -3.84 9.48
N GLU A 36 14.65 -4.68 10.44
CA GLU A 36 16.06 -4.88 10.74
C GLU A 36 16.56 -6.23 10.20
N GLN A 37 16.00 -7.35 10.63
CA GLN A 37 16.49 -8.67 10.26
C GLN A 37 16.28 -8.98 8.77
N PHE A 38 15.11 -8.67 8.20
CA PHE A 38 14.82 -8.84 6.78
C PHE A 38 15.18 -7.62 5.94
N GLY A 39 15.51 -6.49 6.54
CA GLY A 39 16.00 -5.29 5.86
C GLY A 39 14.96 -4.60 4.98
N CYS A 40 13.65 -4.79 5.22
CA CYS A 40 12.63 -4.07 4.46
C CYS A 40 12.74 -2.55 4.70
N ASP A 41 12.44 -1.76 3.67
CA ASP A 41 12.50 -0.29 3.72
C ASP A 41 11.22 0.30 4.29
N ALA A 42 10.11 -0.44 4.19
CA ALA A 42 8.84 -0.03 4.78
C ALA A 42 7.98 -1.23 5.16
N ILE A 43 6.96 -0.96 5.99
CA ILE A 43 5.99 -1.95 6.45
C ILE A 43 4.57 -1.36 6.49
N THR A 44 3.56 -2.21 6.31
CA THR A 44 2.17 -1.85 6.62
C THR A 44 1.77 -2.34 8.00
N VAL A 45 1.06 -1.49 8.76
CA VAL A 45 0.62 -1.75 10.13
C VAL A 45 -0.85 -1.39 10.34
N SER A 46 -1.49 -2.04 11.31
CA SER A 46 -2.88 -1.76 11.69
C SER A 46 -2.93 -0.84 12.90
N PRO A 47 -3.69 0.28 12.86
CA PRO A 47 -3.82 1.21 13.98
C PRO A 47 -4.91 0.81 14.98
N TYR A 48 -5.60 -0.30 14.75
CA TYR A 48 -6.83 -0.63 15.50
C TYR A 48 -6.62 -0.69 17.03
N MET A 49 -5.42 -1.06 17.48
CA MET A 49 -5.08 -1.12 18.92
C MET A 49 -4.45 0.18 19.46
N GLY A 50 -4.39 1.25 18.68
CA GLY A 50 -3.91 2.55 19.14
C GLY A 50 -2.41 2.78 18.97
N TYR A 51 -1.91 3.88 19.58
CA TYR A 51 -0.55 4.38 19.42
C TYR A 51 0.54 3.38 19.83
N ASP A 52 0.35 2.70 20.95
CA ASP A 52 1.31 1.73 21.48
C ASP A 52 1.54 0.52 20.58
N SER A 53 0.61 0.26 19.66
CA SER A 53 0.80 -0.74 18.61
C SER A 53 1.68 -0.25 17.44
N ILE A 54 1.76 1.07 17.23
CA ILE A 54 2.51 1.73 16.16
C ILE A 54 3.88 2.21 16.65
N GLU A 55 3.98 2.68 17.88
CA GLU A 55 5.20 3.26 18.47
C GLU A 55 6.47 2.43 18.24
N PRO A 56 6.48 1.09 18.40
CA PRO A 56 7.68 0.30 18.20
C PRO A 56 8.29 0.40 16.80
N PHE A 57 7.46 0.65 15.78
CA PHE A 57 7.91 0.83 14.40
C PHE A 57 8.48 2.24 14.16
N LEU A 58 7.95 3.28 14.85
CA LEU A 58 8.40 4.66 14.70
C LEU A 58 9.85 4.88 15.10
N ASN A 59 10.41 3.99 15.93
CA ASN A 59 11.81 4.05 16.35
C ASN A 59 12.80 3.81 15.18
N TYR A 60 12.35 3.21 14.09
CA TYR A 60 13.10 3.03 12.85
C TYR A 60 12.90 4.25 11.94
N LYS A 61 13.55 5.36 12.26
CA LYS A 61 13.33 6.68 11.65
C LYS A 61 13.66 6.75 10.16
N ASP A 62 14.52 5.86 9.68
CA ASP A 62 14.94 5.69 8.29
C ASP A 62 14.01 4.75 7.50
N LYS A 63 13.00 4.18 8.15
CA LYS A 63 12.05 3.23 7.55
C LYS A 63 10.65 3.83 7.43
N GLY A 64 9.95 3.49 6.33
CA GLY A 64 8.57 3.94 6.10
C GLY A 64 7.54 3.07 6.82
N ILE A 65 6.58 3.68 7.51
CA ILE A 65 5.51 2.97 8.22
C ILE A 65 4.17 3.39 7.64
N PHE A 66 3.55 2.52 6.85
CA PHE A 66 2.24 2.78 6.25
C PHE A 66 1.12 2.24 7.13
N VAL A 67 0.34 3.13 7.71
CA VAL A 67 -0.76 2.79 8.60
C VAL A 67 -2.05 2.57 7.79
N LEU A 68 -2.75 1.45 8.03
CA LEU A 68 -4.06 1.20 7.41
C LEU A 68 -5.05 2.30 7.79
N CYS A 69 -5.57 3.00 6.79
CA CYS A 69 -6.54 4.08 6.99
C CYS A 69 -7.89 3.73 6.38
N LEU A 70 -7.94 3.55 5.07
CA LEU A 70 -9.14 3.12 4.35
C LEU A 70 -8.79 2.00 3.38
N THR A 71 -9.44 0.86 3.52
CA THR A 71 -9.21 -0.30 2.66
C THR A 71 -10.25 -0.39 1.53
N SER A 72 -9.91 -1.10 0.44
CA SER A 72 -10.75 -1.17 -0.77
C SER A 72 -11.82 -2.27 -0.75
N ASN A 73 -11.83 -3.14 0.26
CA ASN A 73 -12.79 -4.23 0.40
C ASN A 73 -14.14 -3.75 0.95
N SER A 74 -15.22 -4.48 0.68
CA SER A 74 -16.58 -4.15 1.14
C SER A 74 -16.71 -4.07 2.66
N GLY A 75 -15.95 -4.90 3.41
CA GLY A 75 -15.93 -4.89 4.88
C GLY A 75 -15.39 -3.61 5.51
N ALA A 76 -14.81 -2.69 4.72
CA ALA A 76 -14.48 -1.35 5.20
C ALA A 76 -15.71 -0.60 5.76
N ASN A 77 -16.90 -0.93 5.26
CA ASN A 77 -18.15 -0.33 5.73
C ASN A 77 -18.56 -0.77 7.14
N ASP A 78 -18.00 -1.87 7.66
CA ASP A 78 -18.38 -2.37 8.98
C ASP A 78 -17.81 -1.49 10.11
N PHE A 79 -16.62 -0.90 9.90
CA PHE A 79 -15.92 -0.12 10.90
C PHE A 79 -15.34 1.20 10.39
N GLN A 80 -14.73 1.20 9.21
CA GLN A 80 -13.94 2.34 8.74
C GLN A 80 -14.83 3.51 8.32
N VAL A 81 -15.95 3.21 7.68
CA VAL A 81 -16.94 4.19 7.18
C VAL A 81 -18.09 4.31 8.20
N PRO A 82 -18.65 5.52 8.44
CA PRO A 82 -18.36 6.76 7.70
C PRO A 82 -17.19 7.59 8.26
N ASN A 83 -16.72 7.38 9.49
CA ASN A 83 -15.87 8.36 10.16
C ASN A 83 -14.52 7.83 10.68
N LEU A 84 -14.40 6.53 10.97
CA LEU A 84 -13.19 6.00 11.62
C LEU A 84 -11.92 6.26 10.78
N TYR A 85 -12.01 6.13 9.45
CA TYR A 85 -10.88 6.38 8.58
C TYR A 85 -10.35 7.82 8.65
N LEU A 86 -11.23 8.81 8.87
CA LEU A 86 -10.83 10.21 9.08
C LEU A 86 -10.15 10.42 10.43
N GLN A 87 -10.67 9.77 11.48
CA GLN A 87 -10.05 9.80 12.81
C GLN A 87 -8.65 9.16 12.76
N VAL A 88 -8.49 8.04 12.05
CA VAL A 88 -7.18 7.41 11.83
C VAL A 88 -6.24 8.37 11.11
N ALA A 89 -6.67 9.02 10.02
CA ALA A 89 -5.84 9.96 9.28
C ALA A 89 -5.33 11.11 10.17
N GLU A 90 -6.21 11.68 11.00
CA GLU A 90 -5.88 12.75 11.94
C GLU A 90 -4.92 12.28 13.04
N LYS A 91 -5.16 11.10 13.63
CA LYS A 91 -4.27 10.54 14.66
C LYS A 91 -2.90 10.19 14.11
N VAL A 92 -2.82 9.58 12.94
CA VAL A 92 -1.53 9.27 12.30
C VAL A 92 -0.74 10.54 11.99
N ARG A 93 -1.40 11.64 11.62
CA ARG A 93 -0.77 12.94 11.48
C ARG A 93 -0.16 13.43 12.80
N GLU A 94 -0.88 13.31 13.92
CA GLU A 94 -0.37 13.68 15.26
C GLU A 94 0.84 12.82 15.66
N TRP A 95 0.84 11.53 15.30
CA TRP A 95 1.92 10.58 15.61
C TRP A 95 3.15 10.71 14.72
N ASN A 96 3.06 11.45 13.62
CA ASN A 96 4.12 11.54 12.60
C ASN A 96 5.27 12.49 13.00
N VAL A 97 5.76 12.35 14.22
CA VAL A 97 6.82 13.21 14.78
C VAL A 97 8.20 13.02 14.12
N HIS A 98 8.40 11.90 13.44
CA HIS A 98 9.66 11.58 12.74
C HIS A 98 9.54 11.69 11.22
N SER A 99 8.39 12.12 10.70
CA SER A 99 8.13 12.22 9.25
C SER A 99 8.33 10.91 8.49
N ASN A 100 8.13 9.76 9.14
CA ASN A 100 8.28 8.43 8.56
C ASN A 100 6.96 7.65 8.45
N LEU A 101 5.82 8.29 8.76
CA LEU A 101 4.50 7.72 8.58
C LEU A 101 3.91 8.05 7.21
N GLY A 102 3.17 7.08 6.69
CA GLY A 102 2.28 7.20 5.55
C GLY A 102 0.96 6.49 5.81
N LEU A 103 0.02 6.58 4.89
CA LEU A 103 -1.29 5.94 4.99
C LEU A 103 -1.51 4.93 3.87
N VAL A 104 -2.16 3.81 4.19
CA VAL A 104 -2.73 2.91 3.18
C VAL A 104 -4.14 3.38 2.87
N VAL A 105 -4.38 3.79 1.62
CA VAL A 105 -5.65 4.37 1.18
C VAL A 105 -6.13 3.69 -0.10
N GLY A 106 -7.25 2.97 -0.02
CA GLY A 106 -7.85 2.29 -1.17
C GLY A 106 -8.38 3.25 -2.23
N ALA A 107 -8.17 2.93 -3.51
CA ALA A 107 -8.51 3.77 -4.67
C ALA A 107 -9.99 3.74 -5.07
N THR A 108 -10.86 3.01 -4.38
CA THR A 108 -12.24 2.78 -4.83
C THR A 108 -13.17 4.01 -4.73
N HIS A 109 -12.78 5.00 -3.94
CA HIS A 109 -13.60 6.19 -3.64
C HIS A 109 -12.74 7.46 -3.64
N PRO A 110 -12.52 8.12 -4.80
CA PRO A 110 -11.67 9.31 -4.92
C PRO A 110 -12.05 10.46 -3.99
N GLU A 111 -13.35 10.65 -3.74
CA GLU A 111 -13.86 11.67 -2.81
C GLU A 111 -13.40 11.44 -1.36
N ARG A 112 -13.22 10.18 -0.96
CA ARG A 112 -12.68 9.83 0.37
C ARG A 112 -11.17 10.03 0.43
N VAL A 113 -10.47 9.81 -0.68
CA VAL A 113 -9.03 10.08 -0.78
C VAL A 113 -8.73 11.54 -0.51
N LEU A 114 -9.51 12.45 -1.11
CA LEU A 114 -9.40 13.88 -0.86
C LEU A 114 -9.64 14.23 0.61
N ALA A 115 -10.72 13.71 1.21
CA ALA A 115 -11.02 13.94 2.62
C ALA A 115 -9.92 13.43 3.57
N ILE A 116 -9.29 12.28 3.24
CA ILE A 116 -8.13 11.78 3.96
C ILE A 116 -6.94 12.72 3.81
N ARG A 117 -6.68 13.24 2.60
CA ARG A 117 -5.59 14.19 2.33
C ARG A 117 -5.73 15.46 3.17
N GLU A 118 -6.92 16.02 3.25
CA GLU A 118 -7.21 17.20 4.07
C GLU A 118 -6.90 16.96 5.56
N LYS A 119 -7.23 15.77 6.08
CA LYS A 119 -6.98 15.40 7.49
C LYS A 119 -5.53 15.05 7.77
N SER A 120 -4.91 14.29 6.87
CA SER A 120 -3.54 13.77 7.06
C SER A 120 -2.45 14.81 6.76
N GLY A 121 -2.75 15.83 5.95
CA GLY A 121 -1.71 16.70 5.41
C GLY A 121 -0.77 15.97 4.42
N PRO A 122 0.47 16.45 4.25
CA PRO A 122 1.38 15.98 3.19
C PRO A 122 2.09 14.66 3.53
N MET A 123 1.35 13.64 3.95
CA MET A 123 1.91 12.30 4.19
C MET A 123 1.89 11.43 2.92
N PRO A 124 2.87 10.53 2.71
CA PRO A 124 2.85 9.57 1.60
C PRO A 124 1.62 8.65 1.68
N PHE A 125 1.03 8.31 0.52
CA PHE A 125 -0.02 7.31 0.45
C PHE A 125 0.46 6.07 -0.30
N LEU A 126 0.19 4.90 0.27
CA LEU A 126 0.24 3.62 -0.42
C LEU A 126 -1.18 3.29 -0.88
N ILE A 127 -1.38 3.20 -2.19
CA ILE A 127 -2.70 3.13 -2.82
C ILE A 127 -2.88 1.76 -3.49
N PRO A 128 -3.46 0.78 -2.77
CA PRO A 128 -3.81 -0.50 -3.36
C PRO A 128 -5.13 -0.44 -4.12
N GLY A 129 -5.33 -1.42 -5.01
CA GLY A 129 -6.63 -1.64 -5.66
C GLY A 129 -6.81 -0.92 -6.99
N ILE A 130 -5.79 -0.27 -7.53
CA ILE A 130 -5.77 0.22 -8.89
C ILE A 130 -5.53 -0.97 -9.82
N GLY A 131 -6.60 -1.61 -10.22
CA GLY A 131 -6.62 -2.70 -11.18
C GLY A 131 -7.33 -2.27 -12.46
N ALA A 132 -7.76 -3.19 -13.30
CA ALA A 132 -8.28 -3.12 -14.67
C ALA A 132 -9.27 -1.98 -15.06
N GLN A 133 -9.59 -1.03 -14.19
CA GLN A 133 -10.50 0.09 -14.46
C GLN A 133 -9.71 1.41 -14.50
N GLY A 134 -9.21 1.77 -15.69
CA GLY A 134 -8.42 3.00 -15.92
C GLY A 134 -9.04 4.30 -15.35
N GLY A 135 -10.35 4.41 -15.26
CA GLY A 135 -11.02 5.58 -14.70
C GLY A 135 -10.85 5.79 -13.19
N ALA A 136 -10.56 4.73 -12.43
CA ALA A 136 -10.26 4.85 -11.00
C ALA A 136 -8.85 5.41 -10.76
N LEU A 137 -7.88 5.10 -11.63
CA LEU A 137 -6.51 5.60 -11.52
C LEU A 137 -6.45 7.12 -11.69
N GLU A 138 -7.00 7.65 -12.78
CA GLU A 138 -6.95 9.08 -13.10
C GLU A 138 -7.58 9.92 -11.99
N LYS A 139 -8.83 9.61 -11.62
CA LYS A 139 -9.53 10.30 -10.52
C LYS A 139 -8.82 10.19 -9.17
N THR A 140 -8.20 9.05 -8.90
CA THR A 140 -7.44 8.86 -7.65
C THR A 140 -6.17 9.70 -7.66
N LEU A 141 -5.45 9.74 -8.76
CA LEU A 141 -4.25 10.58 -8.89
C LEU A 141 -4.60 12.08 -8.80
N GLU A 142 -5.68 12.52 -9.44
CA GLU A 142 -6.20 13.88 -9.29
C GLU A 142 -6.52 14.22 -7.83
N ALA A 143 -7.19 13.31 -7.10
CA ALA A 143 -7.53 13.51 -5.69
C ALA A 143 -6.30 13.51 -4.76
N VAL A 144 -5.22 12.81 -5.14
CA VAL A 144 -3.97 12.79 -4.35
C VAL A 144 -3.11 14.02 -4.63
N GLN A 145 -3.14 14.54 -5.85
CA GLN A 145 -2.23 15.59 -6.28
C GLN A 145 -2.57 16.99 -5.74
N ASP A 146 -3.78 17.26 -5.30
CA ASP A 146 -4.29 18.53 -4.73
C ASP A 146 -3.37 19.81 -4.85
N GLY A 147 -2.43 19.83 -5.79
CA GLY A 147 -1.37 20.82 -5.95
C GLY A 147 -0.11 20.57 -5.12
N THR A 148 -0.05 19.52 -4.32
CA THR A 148 1.12 19.13 -3.53
C THR A 148 1.90 18.02 -4.24
N ARG A 149 3.25 18.12 -4.27
CA ARG A 149 4.12 17.03 -4.76
C ARG A 149 4.33 15.96 -3.70
N VAL A 150 3.25 15.49 -3.09
CA VAL A 150 3.36 14.44 -2.07
C VAL A 150 3.47 13.08 -2.73
N PRO A 151 4.45 12.25 -2.35
CA PRO A 151 4.63 10.93 -2.93
C PRO A 151 3.39 10.06 -2.74
N CYS A 152 2.94 9.39 -3.80
CA CYS A 152 2.00 8.29 -3.70
C CYS A 152 2.58 7.05 -4.39
N LEU A 153 2.38 5.91 -3.78
CA LEU A 153 2.82 4.61 -4.29
C LEU A 153 1.61 3.82 -4.74
N ILE A 154 1.52 3.58 -6.03
CA ILE A 154 0.43 2.81 -6.62
C ILE A 154 0.78 1.32 -6.53
N ASN A 155 -0.05 0.54 -5.84
CA ASN A 155 0.13 -0.90 -5.74
C ASN A 155 -0.87 -1.65 -6.62
N ALA A 156 -0.35 -2.52 -7.48
CA ALA A 156 -1.11 -3.44 -8.31
C ALA A 156 -0.47 -4.84 -8.25
N SER A 157 -1.20 -5.85 -7.81
CA SER A 157 -0.71 -7.22 -7.68
C SER A 157 -1.24 -8.13 -8.78
N ARG A 158 -2.52 -8.48 -8.74
CA ARG A 158 -3.12 -9.44 -9.68
C ARG A 158 -3.03 -9.01 -11.14
N SER A 159 -3.25 -7.75 -11.43
CA SER A 159 -3.17 -7.20 -12.79
C SER A 159 -1.75 -7.19 -13.37
N ILE A 160 -0.72 -7.27 -12.53
CA ILE A 160 0.66 -7.40 -12.98
C ILE A 160 1.08 -8.86 -13.02
N LEU A 161 0.81 -9.64 -11.97
CA LEU A 161 1.27 -11.01 -11.88
C LEU A 161 0.48 -11.98 -12.77
N TYR A 162 -0.78 -11.66 -13.08
CA TYR A 162 -1.69 -12.50 -13.86
C TYR A 162 -2.49 -11.66 -14.89
N PRO A 163 -1.83 -10.97 -15.83
CA PRO A 163 -2.48 -9.97 -16.71
C PRO A 163 -3.50 -10.58 -17.69
N GLU A 164 -3.32 -11.82 -18.11
CA GLU A 164 -4.11 -12.44 -19.17
C GLU A 164 -5.34 -13.22 -18.67
N LYS A 165 -5.50 -13.34 -17.36
CA LYS A 165 -6.64 -14.05 -16.79
C LYS A 165 -7.20 -13.28 -15.60
N SER A 166 -8.48 -12.94 -15.72
CA SER A 166 -9.37 -12.88 -14.57
C SER A 166 -9.44 -14.31 -13.97
N VAL A 167 -8.34 -14.75 -13.33
CA VAL A 167 -8.36 -15.97 -12.55
C VAL A 167 -9.27 -15.68 -11.37
N VAL A 168 -10.53 -16.07 -11.52
CA VAL A 168 -11.44 -16.18 -10.41
C VAL A 168 -10.83 -17.27 -9.53
N PHE A 169 -10.21 -16.86 -8.43
CA PHE A 169 -9.68 -17.76 -7.40
C PHE A 169 -10.79 -18.49 -6.65
N ASN A 170 -11.80 -19.00 -7.38
CA ASN A 170 -12.89 -19.74 -6.77
C ASN A 170 -12.62 -21.24 -6.68
N ASP A 171 -11.61 -21.77 -7.38
CA ASP A 171 -11.26 -23.17 -7.26
C ASP A 171 -9.75 -23.39 -7.41
N PHE A 172 -9.13 -23.95 -6.36
CA PHE A 172 -7.73 -24.38 -6.35
C PHE A 172 -7.45 -25.59 -7.25
N LYS A 173 -8.32 -25.94 -8.21
CA LYS A 173 -8.28 -27.19 -8.95
C LYS A 173 -7.80 -27.12 -10.38
N GLU A 174 -7.54 -25.95 -10.97
CA GLU A 174 -6.98 -25.88 -12.32
C GLU A 174 -5.60 -25.22 -12.34
N THR A 175 -4.57 -26.00 -12.15
CA THR A 175 -3.21 -25.67 -12.55
C THR A 175 -3.10 -25.80 -14.06
N GLN A 176 -3.36 -24.73 -14.82
CA GLN A 176 -2.85 -24.66 -16.18
C GLN A 176 -1.33 -24.40 -16.11
N GLU A 177 -0.55 -25.26 -16.74
CA GLU A 177 0.89 -25.05 -16.91
C GLU A 177 1.14 -23.82 -17.76
N PHE A 178 1.51 -22.71 -17.12
CA PHE A 178 2.04 -21.54 -17.82
C PHE A 178 3.53 -21.75 -18.07
N SER A 179 3.98 -21.49 -19.31
CA SER A 179 5.40 -21.33 -19.54
C SER A 179 5.93 -20.17 -18.68
N SER A 180 6.98 -20.40 -17.90
CA SER A 180 7.57 -19.37 -17.04
C SER A 180 8.04 -18.13 -17.83
N LYS A 181 8.43 -18.30 -19.08
CA LYS A 181 8.84 -17.19 -19.96
C LYS A 181 7.67 -16.30 -20.36
N ASP A 182 6.52 -16.90 -20.67
CA ASP A 182 5.32 -16.14 -21.05
C ASP A 182 4.78 -15.34 -19.87
N CYS A 183 4.76 -15.93 -18.66
CA CYS A 183 4.38 -15.23 -17.44
C CYS A 183 5.26 -14.00 -17.15
N ILE A 184 6.57 -14.12 -17.28
CA ILE A 184 7.52 -13.01 -17.04
C ILE A 184 7.30 -11.90 -18.07
N SER A 185 7.16 -12.24 -19.34
CA SER A 185 6.93 -11.28 -20.42
C SER A 185 5.63 -10.51 -20.21
N SER A 186 4.53 -11.22 -19.94
CA SER A 186 3.21 -10.64 -19.72
C SER A 186 3.18 -9.75 -18.47
N SER A 187 3.79 -10.18 -17.37
CA SER A 187 3.89 -9.37 -16.14
C SER A 187 4.71 -8.09 -16.35
N ARG A 188 5.82 -8.18 -17.08
CA ARG A 188 6.64 -7.01 -17.43
C ARG A 188 5.86 -6.02 -18.28
N HIS A 189 5.13 -6.51 -19.28
CA HIS A 189 4.29 -5.69 -20.14
C HIS A 189 3.21 -4.97 -19.33
N ALA A 190 2.48 -5.69 -18.49
CA ALA A 190 1.44 -5.13 -17.63
C ALA A 190 1.98 -4.07 -16.66
N ALA A 191 3.16 -4.30 -16.07
CA ALA A 191 3.81 -3.30 -15.21
C ALA A 191 4.20 -2.04 -16.01
N HIS A 192 4.74 -2.21 -17.21
CA HIS A 192 5.09 -1.11 -18.09
C HIS A 192 3.87 -0.29 -18.53
N GLU A 193 2.77 -0.94 -18.92
CA GLU A 193 1.52 -0.26 -19.27
C GLU A 193 0.97 0.56 -18.08
N LEU A 194 0.97 -0.01 -16.87
CA LEU A 194 0.54 0.72 -15.68
C LEU A 194 1.43 1.95 -15.43
N HIS A 195 2.74 1.78 -15.54
CA HIS A 195 3.70 2.88 -15.41
C HIS A 195 3.42 4.00 -16.42
N GLN A 196 3.19 3.69 -17.69
CA GLN A 196 2.87 4.68 -18.72
C GLN A 196 1.53 5.40 -18.42
N LYS A 197 0.50 4.67 -17.97
CA LYS A 197 -0.78 5.26 -17.57
C LYS A 197 -0.61 6.24 -16.42
N ILE A 198 0.19 5.90 -15.40
CA ILE A 198 0.50 6.80 -14.28
C ILE A 198 1.20 8.06 -14.79
N ARG A 199 2.26 7.92 -15.60
CA ARG A 199 2.98 9.07 -16.16
C ARG A 199 2.08 10.00 -16.96
N ASN A 200 1.26 9.46 -17.84
CA ASN A 200 0.34 10.25 -18.66
C ASN A 200 -0.70 11.01 -17.82
N CYS A 201 -1.07 10.51 -16.64
CA CYS A 201 -1.94 11.26 -15.72
C CYS A 201 -1.18 12.38 -14.98
N LEU A 202 0.13 12.21 -14.75
CA LEU A 202 0.95 13.18 -14.01
C LEU A 202 1.47 14.34 -14.90
N GLU A 203 1.52 14.13 -16.21
CA GLU A 203 2.01 15.11 -17.19
C GLU A 203 0.90 16.02 -17.74
N LYS A 204 -0.38 15.79 -17.37
CA LYS A 204 -1.54 16.64 -17.67
C LYS A 204 -1.66 17.79 -16.67
#